data_04a0be5c07d8a7b001f55b7b202f8c7e
#
_entry.id   04a0be5c07d8a7b001f55b7b202f8c7e
#
_cell.length_a   1.000
_cell.length_b   1.000
_cell.length_c   1.000
_cell.angle_alpha   90.00
_cell.angle_beta   90.00
_cell.angle_gamma   90.00
#
_symmetry.space_group_name_H-M   'P 1'
#
loop_
_entity.id
_entity.type
_entity.pdbx_description
1 polymer ?
#
loop_
_entity_poly.entity_id
_entity_poly.type
_entity_poly.pdbx_seq_one_letter_code
_entity_poly.pdbx_strand_id
1 'polypeptide(L)'
;MVFPIVGGNQSTGDFVTNSLRLNDDDSPSLSLDLSSPNTDKFTISFWVKLTGARSYVASLGKRLTGETGDDASINIDQGETGRLGVSAYDGVADSNVAAYNSNTGAGALLRDTTAWYHLVYAFDTGQGTAANRFKWYINGVLQSGYNTTTTPSQNADLFPSSGSMFRIGRSLSVETRYADCYLAQYYYVDGQQYDHTYFGKTDDNGVWVPVENGKGAGGAITFGTNGFYLEFKETGTSANSSGIGADTSGNDNHLTPANLASTDITIDTPQNNFNDDHFQSYVHLLYY
;
A
#
# COMPACT_ATOMS: atom_id res chain seq x y z
N MET A 1 8.14 33.24 32.96
CA MET A 1 7.69 31.83 33.02
C MET A 1 7.90 31.26 31.63
N VAL A 2 8.92 30.43 31.42
CA VAL A 2 9.24 29.88 30.10
C VAL A 2 8.40 28.61 29.96
N PHE A 3 7.39 28.62 29.08
CA PHE A 3 6.70 27.39 28.70
C PHE A 3 7.63 26.56 27.82
N PRO A 4 7.82 25.27 28.07
CA PRO A 4 8.52 24.41 27.15
C PRO A 4 7.73 24.41 25.85
N ILE A 5 8.39 24.77 24.75
CA ILE A 5 7.92 24.48 23.41
C ILE A 5 7.94 22.96 23.32
N VAL A 6 6.78 22.33 23.35
CA VAL A 6 6.65 20.94 22.94
C VAL A 6 6.80 20.94 21.43
N GLY A 7 8.04 21.00 20.98
CA GLY A 7 8.37 20.65 19.60
C GLY A 7 7.85 19.24 19.38
N GLY A 8 7.20 19.00 18.24
CA GLY A 8 6.78 17.67 17.85
C GLY A 8 7.94 16.72 18.11
N ASN A 9 7.65 15.65 18.81
CA ASN A 9 8.64 14.69 19.29
C ASN A 9 9.17 13.90 18.10
N GLN A 10 10.12 14.47 17.34
CA GLN A 10 10.98 13.61 16.53
C GLN A 10 11.78 12.80 17.54
N SER A 11 11.36 11.57 17.77
CA SER A 11 12.18 10.65 18.54
C SER A 11 13.50 10.47 17.78
N THR A 12 14.62 10.54 18.51
CA THR A 12 15.93 10.19 17.96
C THR A 12 15.91 8.69 17.61
N GLY A 13 15.36 8.34 16.45
CA GLY A 13 15.14 6.96 16.06
C GLY A 13 14.07 6.77 14.98
N ASP A 14 13.45 7.86 14.50
CA ASP A 14 12.50 7.78 13.39
C ASP A 14 13.24 7.38 12.11
N PHE A 15 12.85 6.24 11.55
CA PHE A 15 13.40 5.72 10.29
C PHE A 15 12.42 5.90 9.12
N VAL A 16 11.12 6.11 9.40
CA VAL A 16 10.12 6.53 8.40
C VAL A 16 10.12 8.05 8.36
N THR A 17 10.98 8.61 7.54
CA THR A 17 11.19 10.07 7.47
C THR A 17 10.33 10.76 6.43
N ASN A 18 9.81 9.99 5.47
CA ASN A 18 9.09 10.52 4.32
C ASN A 18 7.89 9.67 3.94
N SER A 19 6.94 10.30 3.26
CA SER A 19 5.84 9.67 2.57
C SER A 19 5.64 10.27 1.19
N LEU A 20 4.94 9.53 0.32
CA LEU A 20 4.50 10.00 -0.99
C LEU A 20 3.05 10.47 -0.91
N ARG A 21 2.77 11.72 -1.30
CA ARG A 21 1.42 12.25 -1.53
C ARG A 21 0.99 11.92 -2.96
N LEU A 22 -0.12 11.23 -3.09
CA LEU A 22 -0.83 11.04 -4.35
C LEU A 22 -2.06 11.95 -4.35
N ASN A 23 -2.17 12.82 -5.34
CA ASN A 23 -3.32 13.71 -5.56
C ASN A 23 -4.00 13.29 -6.87
N ASP A 24 -5.22 12.78 -6.82
CA ASP A 24 -5.92 12.22 -7.99
C ASP A 24 -6.15 13.24 -9.12
N ASP A 25 -6.25 14.55 -8.80
CA ASP A 25 -6.37 15.63 -9.77
C ASP A 25 -5.13 15.72 -10.69
N ASP A 26 -3.95 15.31 -10.22
CA ASP A 26 -2.70 15.33 -10.97
C ASP A 26 -2.47 14.03 -11.77
N SER A 27 -3.32 13.03 -11.58
CA SER A 27 -3.19 11.71 -12.24
C SER A 27 -1.86 10.99 -11.96
N PRO A 28 -1.40 10.91 -10.70
CA PRO A 28 -0.09 10.37 -10.34
C PRO A 28 -0.05 8.84 -10.39
N SER A 29 1.12 8.29 -10.69
CA SER A 29 1.35 6.85 -10.49
C SER A 29 2.84 6.49 -10.44
N LEU A 30 3.12 5.32 -9.85
CA LEU A 30 4.39 4.60 -9.97
C LEU A 30 4.13 3.28 -10.67
N SER A 31 5.01 2.83 -11.56
CA SER A 31 4.85 1.57 -12.28
C SER A 31 6.15 0.81 -12.44
N LEU A 32 6.05 -0.53 -12.45
CA LEU A 32 7.13 -1.48 -12.68
C LEU A 32 6.62 -2.61 -13.58
N ASP A 33 7.32 -2.89 -14.67
CA ASP A 33 7.07 -4.08 -15.47
C ASP A 33 7.63 -5.31 -14.74
N LEU A 34 6.81 -6.37 -14.62
CA LEU A 34 7.16 -7.58 -13.89
C LEU A 34 7.77 -8.63 -14.83
N SER A 35 8.85 -9.27 -14.38
CA SER A 35 9.52 -10.35 -15.09
C SER A 35 9.22 -11.70 -14.43
N SER A 36 8.33 -12.50 -15.04
CA SER A 36 7.93 -13.82 -14.50
C SER A 36 7.59 -13.79 -13.00
N PRO A 37 6.64 -12.96 -12.57
CA PRO A 37 6.26 -12.84 -11.16
C PRO A 37 5.61 -14.12 -10.63
N ASN A 38 5.64 -14.31 -9.30
CA ASN A 38 4.76 -15.27 -8.65
C ASN A 38 3.32 -14.76 -8.69
N THR A 39 2.45 -15.45 -9.38
CA THR A 39 1.06 -15.04 -9.62
C THR A 39 0.09 -15.59 -8.58
N ASP A 40 0.57 -16.55 -7.78
CA ASP A 40 -0.19 -17.29 -6.78
C ASP A 40 0.26 -17.01 -5.34
N LYS A 41 1.47 -16.44 -5.13
CA LYS A 41 2.03 -16.16 -3.81
C LYS A 41 2.78 -14.83 -3.78
N PHE A 42 2.32 -13.90 -2.95
CA PHE A 42 2.98 -12.61 -2.73
C PHE A 42 2.41 -11.88 -1.50
N THR A 43 3.11 -10.86 -1.05
CA THR A 43 2.64 -9.95 0.02
C THR A 43 2.80 -8.51 -0.42
N ILE A 44 1.79 -7.69 -0.12
CA ILE A 44 1.83 -6.24 -0.25
C ILE A 44 1.59 -5.64 1.14
N SER A 45 2.47 -4.75 1.57
CA SER A 45 2.37 -4.06 2.85
C SER A 45 2.69 -2.59 2.69
N PHE A 46 1.89 -1.71 3.28
CA PHE A 46 2.13 -0.26 3.24
C PHE A 46 1.39 0.45 4.37
N TRP A 47 1.88 1.62 4.70
CA TRP A 47 1.14 2.59 5.50
C TRP A 47 0.41 3.55 4.59
N VAL A 48 -0.84 3.87 4.94
CA VAL A 48 -1.71 4.78 4.17
C VAL A 48 -2.42 5.76 5.09
N LYS A 49 -2.47 7.03 4.69
CA LYS A 49 -3.34 8.06 5.27
C LYS A 49 -4.23 8.57 4.15
N LEU A 50 -5.53 8.51 4.36
CA LEU A 50 -6.52 8.84 3.35
C LEU A 50 -6.77 10.35 3.33
N THR A 51 -6.97 10.92 2.14
CA THR A 51 -7.32 12.33 1.98
C THR A 51 -8.60 12.52 1.18
N GLY A 52 -8.96 11.51 0.39
CA GLY A 52 -10.11 11.56 -0.52
C GLY A 52 -11.01 10.34 -0.45
N ALA A 53 -11.96 10.32 -1.35
CA ALA A 53 -13.07 9.37 -1.34
C ALA A 53 -12.68 7.98 -1.86
N ARG A 54 -11.68 7.86 -2.73
CA ARG A 54 -11.30 6.60 -3.37
C ARG A 54 -9.82 6.56 -3.73
N SER A 55 -9.15 5.45 -3.40
CA SER A 55 -7.73 5.28 -3.66
C SER A 55 -7.42 3.90 -4.22
N TYR A 56 -6.76 3.84 -5.37
CA TYR A 56 -6.21 2.62 -5.95
C TYR A 56 -4.75 2.50 -5.53
N VAL A 57 -4.53 1.83 -4.41
CA VAL A 57 -3.21 1.76 -3.76
C VAL A 57 -2.31 0.69 -4.34
N ALA A 58 -2.88 -0.31 -5.01
CA ALA A 58 -2.12 -1.31 -5.77
C ALA A 58 -2.98 -1.89 -6.90
N SER A 59 -2.37 -2.09 -8.05
CA SER A 59 -2.90 -2.89 -9.16
C SER A 59 -1.77 -3.72 -9.75
N LEU A 60 -1.99 -5.03 -9.86
CA LEU A 60 -1.04 -5.98 -10.45
C LEU A 60 -1.72 -6.73 -11.59
N GLY A 61 -1.01 -6.94 -12.66
CA GLY A 61 -1.50 -7.76 -13.77
C GLY A 61 -1.30 -7.11 -15.13
N LYS A 62 -2.07 -7.57 -16.10
CA LYS A 62 -1.97 -7.15 -17.47
C LYS A 62 -3.29 -6.59 -17.94
N ARG A 63 -3.25 -5.40 -18.55
CA ARG A 63 -4.40 -4.90 -19.30
C ARG A 63 -4.54 -5.64 -20.61
N LEU A 64 -5.72 -6.19 -20.86
CA LEU A 64 -6.05 -6.82 -22.15
C LEU A 64 -6.42 -5.73 -23.16
N THR A 65 -5.93 -5.86 -24.39
CA THR A 65 -6.21 -4.92 -25.48
C THR A 65 -7.57 -5.22 -26.10
N GLY A 66 -8.42 -4.20 -26.22
CA GLY A 66 -9.67 -4.26 -26.96
C GLY A 66 -10.95 -4.19 -26.14
N GLU A 67 -10.88 -4.33 -24.83
CA GLU A 67 -12.05 -4.31 -23.96
C GLU A 67 -11.92 -3.18 -22.92
N THR A 68 -13.00 -2.45 -22.67
CA THR A 68 -13.03 -1.38 -21.69
C THR A 68 -13.36 -2.00 -20.31
N GLY A 69 -12.36 -2.09 -19.44
CA GLY A 69 -12.54 -2.63 -18.10
C GLY A 69 -12.09 -4.07 -17.93
N ASP A 70 -11.70 -4.75 -19.00
CA ASP A 70 -11.17 -6.11 -18.93
C ASP A 70 -9.67 -6.08 -18.69
N ASP A 71 -9.26 -6.54 -17.54
CA ASP A 71 -7.88 -6.80 -17.20
C ASP A 71 -7.81 -8.13 -16.43
N ALA A 72 -6.73 -8.87 -16.65
CA ALA A 72 -6.38 -9.96 -15.79
C ALA A 72 -5.48 -9.39 -14.70
N SER A 73 -6.06 -8.97 -13.59
CA SER A 73 -5.36 -8.19 -12.57
C SER A 73 -5.91 -8.41 -11.17
N ILE A 74 -5.11 -8.03 -10.18
CA ILE A 74 -5.55 -7.83 -8.80
C ILE A 74 -5.53 -6.34 -8.49
N ASN A 75 -6.62 -5.83 -7.92
CA ASN A 75 -6.75 -4.44 -7.50
C ASN A 75 -7.01 -4.38 -5.99
N ILE A 76 -6.27 -3.51 -5.32
CA ILE A 76 -6.47 -3.19 -3.91
C ILE A 76 -6.91 -1.73 -3.87
N ASP A 77 -8.14 -1.50 -3.43
CA ASP A 77 -8.73 -0.17 -3.39
C ASP A 77 -9.36 0.16 -2.04
N GLN A 78 -9.55 1.45 -1.82
CA GLN A 78 -10.36 2.00 -0.75
C GLN A 78 -11.57 2.70 -1.38
N GLY A 79 -12.77 2.21 -1.08
CA GLY A 79 -14.01 2.79 -1.63
C GLY A 79 -14.44 4.06 -0.90
N GLU A 80 -15.43 4.77 -1.46
CA GLU A 80 -15.93 6.09 -1.01
C GLU A 80 -16.36 6.18 0.46
N THR A 81 -16.53 5.05 1.15
CA THR A 81 -16.97 5.01 2.57
C THR A 81 -15.88 4.54 3.52
N GLY A 82 -14.62 4.55 3.12
CA GLY A 82 -13.50 3.94 3.87
C GLY A 82 -13.50 2.40 3.81
N ARG A 83 -14.25 1.81 2.89
CA ARG A 83 -14.29 0.37 2.66
C ARG A 83 -13.07 -0.06 1.89
N LEU A 84 -12.46 -1.13 2.33
CA LEU A 84 -11.36 -1.76 1.62
C LEU A 84 -11.89 -2.87 0.71
N GLY A 85 -11.33 -2.97 -0.48
CA GLY A 85 -11.63 -4.01 -1.46
C GLY A 85 -10.37 -4.65 -2.00
N VAL A 86 -10.47 -5.94 -2.29
CA VAL A 86 -9.49 -6.69 -3.06
C VAL A 86 -10.25 -7.49 -4.09
N SER A 87 -9.90 -7.34 -5.35
CA SER A 87 -10.44 -8.15 -6.43
C SER A 87 -9.32 -8.64 -7.33
N ALA A 88 -9.32 -9.93 -7.64
CA ALA A 88 -8.56 -10.50 -8.75
C ALA A 88 -9.55 -10.93 -9.82
N TYR A 89 -9.37 -10.43 -11.03
CA TYR A 89 -10.26 -10.63 -12.14
C TYR A 89 -9.52 -11.30 -13.30
N ASP A 90 -10.16 -12.31 -13.91
CA ASP A 90 -9.70 -12.93 -15.13
C ASP A 90 -10.51 -12.36 -16.31
N GLY A 91 -9.93 -11.42 -17.04
CA GLY A 91 -10.57 -10.78 -18.17
C GLY A 91 -10.79 -11.71 -19.37
N VAL A 92 -10.14 -12.87 -19.42
CA VAL A 92 -10.38 -13.87 -20.47
C VAL A 92 -11.62 -14.71 -20.14
N ALA A 93 -11.76 -15.10 -18.88
CA ALA A 93 -12.92 -15.85 -18.39
C ALA A 93 -14.10 -14.95 -17.99
N ASP A 94 -13.94 -13.63 -18.01
CA ASP A 94 -14.94 -12.62 -17.59
C ASP A 94 -15.48 -12.92 -16.17
N SER A 95 -14.60 -13.22 -15.24
CA SER A 95 -14.99 -13.66 -13.90
C SER A 95 -13.98 -13.30 -12.82
N ASN A 96 -14.47 -13.15 -11.58
CA ASN A 96 -13.59 -12.98 -10.43
C ASN A 96 -12.91 -14.29 -10.04
N VAL A 97 -11.59 -14.29 -9.96
CA VAL A 97 -10.77 -15.35 -9.36
C VAL A 97 -10.78 -15.23 -7.83
N ALA A 98 -10.75 -13.99 -7.33
CA ALA A 98 -10.88 -13.67 -5.92
C ALA A 98 -11.62 -12.33 -5.75
N ALA A 99 -12.48 -12.23 -4.73
CA ALA A 99 -13.13 -10.97 -4.39
C ALA A 99 -13.44 -10.91 -2.89
N TYR A 100 -12.89 -9.91 -2.22
CA TYR A 100 -13.03 -9.66 -0.79
C TYR A 100 -13.32 -8.18 -0.56
N ASN A 101 -14.31 -7.87 0.25
CA ASN A 101 -14.65 -6.50 0.60
C ASN A 101 -14.87 -6.37 2.10
N SER A 102 -14.42 -5.29 2.72
CA SER A 102 -14.81 -5.01 4.09
C SER A 102 -16.32 -4.80 4.17
N ASN A 103 -16.95 -5.48 5.13
CA ASN A 103 -18.41 -5.44 5.28
C ASN A 103 -18.83 -4.13 5.97
N THR A 104 -19.90 -3.51 5.49
CA THR A 104 -20.50 -2.32 6.12
C THR A 104 -21.02 -2.56 7.54
N GLY A 105 -21.26 -3.81 7.91
CA GLY A 105 -21.82 -4.19 9.23
C GLY A 105 -20.82 -4.75 10.24
N ALA A 106 -19.69 -5.31 9.81
CA ALA A 106 -18.76 -6.02 10.69
C ALA A 106 -17.28 -5.89 10.30
N GLY A 107 -16.95 -5.33 9.12
CA GLY A 107 -15.57 -5.14 8.67
C GLY A 107 -14.99 -3.81 9.13
N ALA A 108 -13.66 -3.76 9.28
CA ALA A 108 -12.97 -2.52 9.57
C ALA A 108 -13.14 -1.53 8.42
N LEU A 109 -13.47 -0.29 8.76
CA LEU A 109 -13.56 0.83 7.84
C LEU A 109 -12.50 1.85 8.21
N LEU A 110 -11.75 2.32 7.23
CA LEU A 110 -10.79 3.41 7.41
C LEU A 110 -11.55 4.74 7.36
N ARG A 111 -12.08 5.17 8.50
CA ARG A 111 -12.96 6.36 8.58
C ARG A 111 -12.23 7.64 8.95
N ASP A 112 -11.15 7.52 9.69
CA ASP A 112 -10.37 8.65 10.16
C ASP A 112 -9.34 9.03 9.10
N THR A 113 -9.58 10.11 8.38
CA THR A 113 -8.66 10.63 7.35
C THR A 113 -7.45 11.35 7.95
N THR A 114 -7.40 11.54 9.27
CA THR A 114 -6.25 12.11 9.97
C THR A 114 -5.27 11.05 10.48
N ALA A 115 -5.68 9.78 10.48
CA ALA A 115 -4.90 8.66 10.99
C ALA A 115 -4.13 7.93 9.89
N TRP A 116 -2.95 7.45 10.23
CA TRP A 116 -2.21 6.47 9.44
C TRP A 116 -2.69 5.06 9.77
N TYR A 117 -2.93 4.27 8.72
CA TYR A 117 -3.30 2.86 8.81
C TYR A 117 -2.20 2.00 8.18
N HIS A 118 -1.86 0.90 8.82
CA HIS A 118 -1.01 -0.13 8.25
C HIS A 118 -1.85 -1.25 7.66
N LEU A 119 -1.64 -1.56 6.39
CA LEU A 119 -2.35 -2.62 5.67
C LEU A 119 -1.36 -3.67 5.19
N VAL A 120 -1.72 -4.95 5.39
CA VAL A 120 -0.97 -6.09 4.84
C VAL A 120 -1.94 -7.01 4.13
N TYR A 121 -1.66 -7.31 2.87
CA TYR A 121 -2.38 -8.25 2.03
C TYR A 121 -1.43 -9.38 1.64
N ALA A 122 -1.69 -10.58 2.14
CA ALA A 122 -0.82 -11.73 1.97
C ALA A 122 -1.55 -12.87 1.27
N PHE A 123 -1.09 -13.24 0.08
CA PHE A 123 -1.67 -14.27 -0.77
C PHE A 123 -0.78 -15.50 -0.86
N ASP A 124 -1.37 -16.69 -0.82
CA ASP A 124 -0.77 -17.98 -1.16
C ASP A 124 -1.89 -18.95 -1.56
N THR A 125 -2.25 -18.99 -2.84
CA THR A 125 -3.30 -19.88 -3.32
C THR A 125 -2.93 -21.35 -3.25
N GLY A 126 -1.64 -21.70 -3.09
CA GLY A 126 -1.14 -23.05 -2.87
C GLY A 126 -1.62 -23.70 -1.57
N GLN A 127 -2.13 -22.90 -0.62
CA GLN A 127 -2.63 -23.40 0.67
C GLN A 127 -3.80 -24.38 0.50
N GLY A 128 -3.70 -25.55 1.14
CA GLY A 128 -4.76 -26.56 1.12
C GLY A 128 -6.07 -26.05 1.75
N THR A 129 -5.96 -25.25 2.83
CA THR A 129 -7.11 -24.63 3.51
C THR A 129 -7.44 -23.29 2.86
N ALA A 130 -8.65 -23.16 2.32
CA ALA A 130 -9.09 -21.97 1.60
C ALA A 130 -8.94 -20.67 2.39
N ALA A 131 -9.22 -20.68 3.71
CA ALA A 131 -9.07 -19.52 4.58
C ALA A 131 -7.61 -19.04 4.75
N ASN A 132 -6.62 -19.86 4.39
CA ASN A 132 -5.21 -19.51 4.44
C ASN A 132 -4.66 -18.93 3.11
N ARG A 133 -5.45 -18.98 2.02
CA ARG A 133 -5.03 -18.49 0.69
C ARG A 133 -4.96 -16.98 0.59
N PHE A 134 -5.71 -16.29 1.46
CA PHE A 134 -5.68 -14.85 1.62
C PHE A 134 -5.74 -14.49 3.09
N LYS A 135 -4.83 -13.62 3.53
CA LYS A 135 -4.82 -13.02 4.87
C LYS A 135 -4.69 -11.52 4.74
N TRP A 136 -5.49 -10.82 5.49
CA TRP A 136 -5.55 -9.37 5.46
C TRP A 136 -5.43 -8.82 6.88
N TYR A 137 -4.49 -7.89 7.10
CA TYR A 137 -4.26 -7.28 8.40
C TYR A 137 -4.44 -5.77 8.31
N ILE A 138 -5.02 -5.18 9.35
CA ILE A 138 -5.14 -3.74 9.56
C ILE A 138 -4.53 -3.44 10.93
N ASN A 139 -3.51 -2.58 10.97
CA ASN A 139 -2.79 -2.21 12.20
C ASN A 139 -2.42 -3.43 13.07
N GLY A 140 -1.86 -4.46 12.44
CA GLY A 140 -1.43 -5.69 13.09
C GLY A 140 -2.55 -6.69 13.43
N VAL A 141 -3.82 -6.37 13.15
CA VAL A 141 -4.96 -7.23 13.48
C VAL A 141 -5.43 -7.98 12.24
N LEU A 142 -5.43 -9.33 12.31
CA LEU A 142 -6.00 -10.18 11.25
C LEU A 142 -7.51 -9.92 11.12
N GLN A 143 -7.94 -9.63 9.90
CA GLN A 143 -9.33 -9.37 9.60
C GLN A 143 -10.07 -10.66 9.26
N SER A 144 -11.26 -10.84 9.84
CA SER A 144 -12.13 -12.01 9.62
C SER A 144 -13.57 -11.64 9.25
N GLY A 145 -13.96 -10.39 9.41
CA GLY A 145 -15.33 -9.91 9.20
C GLY A 145 -15.59 -9.27 7.83
N TYR A 146 -14.96 -9.76 6.77
CA TYR A 146 -15.18 -9.26 5.41
C TYR A 146 -16.16 -10.14 4.62
N ASN A 147 -16.83 -9.54 3.63
CA ASN A 147 -17.61 -10.28 2.65
C ASN A 147 -16.66 -10.94 1.65
N THR A 148 -16.76 -12.25 1.52
CA THR A 148 -16.09 -13.00 0.46
C THR A 148 -17.14 -13.34 -0.60
N THR A 149 -16.98 -12.82 -1.80
CA THR A 149 -17.82 -13.19 -2.94
C THR A 149 -17.20 -14.30 -3.77
N THR A 150 -15.85 -14.35 -3.78
CA THR A 150 -15.09 -15.41 -4.46
C THR A 150 -13.81 -15.70 -3.71
N THR A 151 -13.57 -16.97 -3.38
CA THR A 151 -12.28 -17.44 -2.84
C THR A 151 -11.50 -18.13 -3.95
N PRO A 152 -10.21 -17.82 -4.17
CA PRO A 152 -9.44 -18.46 -5.21
C PRO A 152 -9.35 -19.97 -5.02
N SER A 153 -9.41 -20.71 -6.12
CA SER A 153 -9.12 -22.16 -6.11
C SER A 153 -7.69 -22.41 -5.65
N GLN A 154 -7.40 -23.61 -5.17
CA GLN A 154 -6.01 -23.98 -4.86
C GLN A 154 -5.15 -23.91 -6.10
N ASN A 155 -3.96 -23.30 -5.99
CA ASN A 155 -3.00 -23.04 -7.06
C ASN A 155 -3.56 -22.17 -8.20
N ALA A 156 -4.55 -21.32 -7.94
CA ALA A 156 -5.03 -20.38 -8.95
C ALA A 156 -4.04 -19.22 -9.10
N ASP A 157 -3.74 -18.87 -10.35
CA ASP A 157 -3.07 -17.61 -10.68
C ASP A 157 -4.05 -16.45 -10.46
N LEU A 158 -3.59 -15.38 -9.81
CA LEU A 158 -4.39 -14.18 -9.53
C LEU A 158 -4.26 -13.13 -10.63
N PHE A 159 -3.23 -13.24 -11.44
CA PHE A 159 -2.96 -12.41 -12.60
C PHE A 159 -1.97 -13.14 -13.55
N PRO A 160 -1.81 -12.73 -14.82
CA PRO A 160 -0.91 -13.40 -15.77
C PRO A 160 0.56 -13.28 -15.37
N SER A 161 1.34 -14.33 -15.61
CA SER A 161 2.80 -14.35 -15.38
C SER A 161 3.60 -13.61 -16.46
N SER A 162 2.98 -13.22 -17.59
CA SER A 162 3.66 -12.59 -18.72
C SER A 162 3.01 -11.28 -19.13
N GLY A 163 3.82 -10.25 -19.29
CA GLY A 163 3.40 -8.91 -19.69
C GLY A 163 2.62 -8.17 -18.59
N SER A 164 2.74 -8.61 -17.35
CA SER A 164 2.13 -7.95 -16.21
C SER A 164 3.02 -6.84 -15.67
N MET A 165 2.37 -5.89 -15.01
CA MET A 165 3.01 -4.77 -14.32
C MET A 165 2.44 -4.59 -12.91
N PHE A 166 3.21 -3.95 -12.06
CA PHE A 166 2.76 -3.40 -10.79
C PHE A 166 2.50 -1.91 -10.95
N ARG A 167 1.36 -1.43 -10.44
CA ARG A 167 1.05 0.01 -10.37
C ARG A 167 0.66 0.40 -8.96
N ILE A 168 1.15 1.55 -8.53
CA ILE A 168 0.73 2.24 -7.30
C ILE A 168 0.04 3.53 -7.73
N GLY A 169 -1.11 3.82 -7.12
CA GLY A 169 -1.81 5.07 -7.33
C GLY A 169 -2.73 5.13 -8.56
N ARG A 170 -2.78 4.08 -9.38
CA ARG A 170 -3.64 4.04 -10.56
C ARG A 170 -4.19 2.64 -10.82
N SER A 171 -5.47 2.55 -11.15
CA SER A 171 -6.10 1.29 -11.57
C SER A 171 -5.58 0.81 -12.93
N LEU A 172 -5.41 -0.50 -13.09
CA LEU A 172 -5.17 -1.15 -14.39
C LEU A 172 -6.46 -1.29 -15.19
N SER A 173 -7.57 -1.65 -14.51
CA SER A 173 -8.87 -1.89 -15.16
C SER A 173 -9.55 -0.61 -15.62
N VAL A 174 -9.46 0.45 -14.84
CA VAL A 174 -10.06 1.76 -15.15
C VAL A 174 -9.00 2.83 -15.08
N GLU A 175 -8.37 3.12 -16.20
CA GLU A 175 -7.20 4.00 -16.30
C GLU A 175 -7.44 5.47 -15.88
N THR A 176 -8.68 5.87 -15.68
CA THR A 176 -9.06 7.21 -15.19
C THR A 176 -9.24 7.25 -13.67
N ARG A 177 -8.97 6.14 -12.96
CA ARG A 177 -9.10 6.06 -11.50
C ARG A 177 -7.74 6.13 -10.85
N TYR A 178 -7.53 7.18 -10.09
CA TYR A 178 -6.27 7.46 -9.39
C TYR A 178 -6.48 7.41 -7.88
N ALA A 179 -5.38 7.36 -7.13
CA ALA A 179 -5.37 7.40 -5.68
C ALA A 179 -5.31 8.85 -5.18
N ASP A 180 -5.99 9.11 -4.07
CA ASP A 180 -5.92 10.33 -3.29
C ASP A 180 -5.57 9.97 -1.83
N CYS A 181 -4.27 9.91 -1.51
CA CYS A 181 -3.77 9.44 -0.21
C CYS A 181 -2.29 9.77 -0.02
N TYR A 182 -1.79 9.54 1.19
CA TYR A 182 -0.35 9.44 1.49
C TYR A 182 0.04 7.98 1.65
N LEU A 183 1.22 7.60 1.18
CA LEU A 183 1.80 6.27 1.31
C LEU A 183 3.18 6.35 1.96
N ALA A 184 3.48 5.42 2.88
CA ALA A 184 4.80 5.30 3.48
C ALA A 184 5.18 3.82 3.63
N GLN A 185 6.48 3.52 3.61
CA GLN A 185 7.00 2.15 3.75
C GLN A 185 6.22 1.14 2.88
N TYR A 186 6.33 1.27 1.58
CA TYR A 186 5.60 0.41 0.65
C TYR A 186 6.43 -0.80 0.25
N TYR A 187 5.92 -2.00 0.54
CA TYR A 187 6.54 -3.28 0.24
C TYR A 187 5.72 -4.06 -0.78
N TYR A 188 6.37 -4.61 -1.77
CA TYR A 188 5.91 -5.75 -2.55
C TYR A 188 6.90 -6.89 -2.40
N VAL A 189 6.42 -8.04 -1.98
CA VAL A 189 7.23 -9.25 -1.78
C VAL A 189 6.73 -10.32 -2.72
N ASP A 190 7.55 -10.70 -3.67
CA ASP A 190 7.27 -11.68 -4.71
C ASP A 190 7.62 -13.09 -4.22
N GLY A 191 6.67 -14.01 -4.17
CA GLY A 191 6.87 -15.42 -3.83
C GLY A 191 6.79 -15.76 -2.33
N GLN A 192 6.35 -14.84 -1.45
CA GLN A 192 6.18 -15.13 -0.02
C GLN A 192 4.85 -14.60 0.52
N GLN A 193 4.22 -15.37 1.42
CA GLN A 193 3.07 -14.95 2.21
C GLN A 193 3.55 -14.57 3.62
N TYR A 194 3.86 -13.30 3.84
CA TYR A 194 4.29 -12.78 5.14
C TYR A 194 3.10 -12.20 5.93
N ASP A 195 3.14 -12.32 7.24
CA ASP A 195 2.19 -11.68 8.12
C ASP A 195 2.63 -10.28 8.56
N HIS A 196 1.82 -9.62 9.37
CA HIS A 196 2.03 -8.25 9.84
C HIS A 196 3.30 -8.07 10.69
N THR A 197 3.82 -9.13 11.32
CA THR A 197 4.98 -9.04 12.24
C THR A 197 6.31 -8.73 11.53
N TYR A 198 6.34 -8.90 10.20
CA TYR A 198 7.49 -8.49 9.37
C TYR A 198 7.58 -6.97 9.19
N PHE A 199 6.46 -6.25 9.27
CA PHE A 199 6.33 -4.86 8.83
C PHE A 199 5.98 -3.87 9.96
N GLY A 200 5.51 -4.37 11.11
CA GLY A 200 5.12 -3.54 12.24
C GLY A 200 5.19 -4.27 13.57
N LYS A 201 4.99 -3.51 14.65
CA LYS A 201 4.94 -4.02 16.01
C LYS A 201 3.99 -3.18 16.88
N THR A 202 3.54 -3.74 17.98
CA THR A 202 2.90 -2.96 19.03
C THR A 202 3.99 -2.37 19.95
N ASP A 203 3.95 -1.06 20.18
CA ASP A 203 4.87 -0.38 21.09
C ASP A 203 4.48 -0.58 22.56
N ASP A 204 5.27 -0.01 23.49
CA ASP A 204 5.05 -0.13 24.95
C ASP A 204 3.75 0.55 25.42
N ASN A 205 3.15 1.42 24.58
CA ASN A 205 1.87 2.09 24.85
C ASN A 205 0.67 1.34 24.24
N GLY A 206 0.90 0.22 23.58
CA GLY A 206 -0.14 -0.56 22.92
C GLY A 206 -0.52 -0.03 21.54
N VAL A 207 0.26 0.88 20.95
CA VAL A 207 0.04 1.45 19.62
C VAL A 207 0.77 0.62 18.57
N TRP A 208 0.10 0.36 17.44
CA TRP A 208 0.73 -0.28 16.30
C TRP A 208 1.62 0.73 15.55
N VAL A 209 2.90 0.42 15.44
CA VAL A 209 3.91 1.30 14.85
C VAL A 209 4.73 0.56 13.79
N PRO A 210 5.34 1.29 12.81
CA PRO A 210 6.22 0.67 11.82
C PRO A 210 7.48 0.09 12.47
N VAL A 211 8.10 -0.87 11.78
CA VAL A 211 9.45 -1.36 12.09
C VAL A 211 10.38 -1.07 10.92
N GLU A 212 11.65 -0.89 11.22
CA GLU A 212 12.70 -0.80 10.19
C GLU A 212 12.74 -2.10 9.36
N ASN A 213 13.01 -1.99 8.07
CA ASN A 213 13.08 -3.14 7.16
C ASN A 213 13.99 -4.24 7.71
N GLY A 214 13.46 -5.47 7.77
CA GLY A 214 14.16 -6.63 8.30
C GLY A 214 14.32 -6.68 9.82
N LYS A 215 13.74 -5.73 10.58
CA LYS A 215 13.79 -5.67 12.06
C LYS A 215 12.48 -6.07 12.72
N GLY A 216 11.46 -6.42 11.96
CA GLY A 216 10.21 -6.96 12.52
C GLY A 216 10.42 -8.31 13.19
N ALA A 217 9.51 -8.70 14.08
CA ALA A 217 9.55 -9.99 14.78
C ALA A 217 9.46 -11.20 13.82
N GLY A 218 8.91 -11.02 12.61
CA GLY A 218 8.94 -12.00 11.53
C GLY A 218 10.34 -12.25 10.95
N GLY A 219 11.30 -11.34 11.17
CA GLY A 219 12.68 -11.47 10.71
C GLY A 219 12.97 -10.76 9.38
N ALA A 220 14.01 -11.21 8.70
CA ALA A 220 14.44 -10.66 7.43
C ALA A 220 13.43 -10.95 6.31
N ILE A 221 13.23 -9.96 5.42
CA ILE A 221 12.35 -10.08 4.26
C ILE A 221 13.14 -10.60 3.06
N THR A 222 12.65 -11.68 2.43
CA THR A 222 13.13 -12.15 1.13
C THR A 222 12.18 -11.61 0.06
N PHE A 223 12.63 -10.62 -0.69
CA PHE A 223 11.78 -9.88 -1.62
C PHE A 223 11.37 -10.65 -2.88
N GLY A 224 12.15 -11.69 -3.28
CA GLY A 224 11.97 -12.36 -4.57
C GLY A 224 12.41 -11.48 -5.75
N THR A 225 12.25 -11.98 -6.97
CA THR A 225 12.82 -11.32 -8.17
C THR A 225 12.19 -9.96 -8.47
N ASN A 226 10.89 -9.83 -8.33
CA ASN A 226 10.16 -8.60 -8.64
C ASN A 226 9.84 -7.75 -7.41
N GLY A 227 10.20 -8.23 -6.21
CA GLY A 227 9.91 -7.53 -4.98
C GLY A 227 10.69 -6.22 -4.84
N PHE A 228 10.11 -5.26 -4.14
CA PHE A 228 10.69 -3.95 -3.89
C PHE A 228 10.29 -3.38 -2.52
N TYR A 229 11.04 -2.40 -2.04
CA TYR A 229 10.74 -1.60 -0.86
C TYR A 229 10.95 -0.12 -1.15
N LEU A 230 9.90 0.70 -1.00
CA LEU A 230 9.93 2.13 -1.24
C LEU A 230 9.88 2.89 0.09
N GLU A 231 10.90 3.70 0.34
CA GLU A 231 10.99 4.57 1.51
C GLU A 231 10.53 6.00 1.21
N PHE A 232 10.37 6.35 -0.08
CA PHE A 232 9.99 7.68 -0.56
C PHE A 232 10.93 8.81 -0.07
N LYS A 233 12.23 8.52 0.04
CA LYS A 233 13.26 9.48 0.48
C LYS A 233 13.77 10.34 -0.65
N GLU A 234 13.70 9.83 -1.88
CA GLU A 234 14.27 10.45 -3.07
C GLU A 234 13.20 11.29 -3.80
N THR A 235 13.65 12.29 -4.57
CA THR A 235 12.77 13.30 -5.18
C THR A 235 12.87 13.39 -6.69
N GLY A 236 13.73 12.58 -7.32
CA GLY A 236 13.90 12.58 -8.78
C GLY A 236 12.70 11.93 -9.49
N THR A 237 12.54 12.25 -10.77
CA THR A 237 11.42 11.75 -11.59
C THR A 237 11.81 10.64 -12.56
N SER A 238 12.99 10.05 -12.38
CA SER A 238 13.47 8.91 -13.18
C SER A 238 13.39 7.60 -12.40
N ALA A 239 13.26 6.47 -13.11
CA ALA A 239 13.29 5.14 -12.52
C ALA A 239 14.74 4.73 -12.19
N ASN A 240 15.25 5.24 -11.08
CA ASN A 240 16.59 4.94 -10.56
C ASN A 240 16.66 5.17 -9.05
N SER A 241 17.83 4.93 -8.45
CA SER A 241 18.07 5.06 -7.01
C SER A 241 17.93 6.48 -6.42
N SER A 242 17.77 7.51 -7.26
CA SER A 242 17.50 8.90 -6.84
C SER A 242 16.08 9.34 -7.17
N GLY A 243 15.23 8.45 -7.67
CA GLY A 243 13.85 8.73 -8.07
C GLY A 243 12.85 8.51 -6.94
N ILE A 244 11.68 9.15 -7.05
CA ILE A 244 10.55 8.97 -6.11
C ILE A 244 10.18 7.48 -5.95
N GLY A 245 10.35 6.69 -7.02
CA GLY A 245 10.13 5.24 -7.02
C GLY A 245 11.38 4.40 -6.70
N ALA A 246 12.38 4.95 -6.00
CA ALA A 246 13.62 4.25 -5.67
C ALA A 246 13.34 3.02 -4.79
N ASP A 247 13.77 1.86 -5.29
CA ASP A 247 13.75 0.60 -4.54
C ASP A 247 15.00 0.48 -3.66
N THR A 248 14.80 0.19 -2.38
CA THR A 248 15.85 -0.02 -1.39
C THR A 248 15.87 -1.46 -0.84
N SER A 249 15.18 -2.39 -1.51
CA SER A 249 15.18 -3.83 -1.16
C SER A 249 16.51 -4.54 -1.48
N GLY A 250 17.31 -3.96 -2.39
CA GLY A 250 18.52 -4.55 -2.95
C GLY A 250 18.34 -5.24 -4.31
N ASN A 251 17.12 -5.21 -4.87
CA ASN A 251 16.82 -5.79 -6.17
C ASN A 251 16.96 -4.80 -7.34
N ASP A 252 17.10 -3.51 -7.05
CA ASP A 252 17.13 -2.42 -8.05
C ASP A 252 15.84 -2.35 -8.92
N ASN A 253 14.72 -2.79 -8.40
CA ASN A 253 13.39 -2.72 -9.04
C ASN A 253 12.79 -1.31 -8.87
N HIS A 254 13.47 -0.29 -9.39
CA HIS A 254 13.02 1.11 -9.30
C HIS A 254 11.76 1.34 -10.13
N LEU A 255 10.72 1.91 -9.52
CA LEU A 255 9.46 2.22 -10.19
C LEU A 255 9.57 3.50 -11.01
N THR A 256 8.93 3.52 -12.17
CA THR A 256 8.82 4.69 -13.04
C THR A 256 7.74 5.64 -12.52
N PRO A 257 8.09 6.88 -12.13
CA PRO A 257 7.12 7.89 -11.74
C PRO A 257 6.41 8.49 -12.97
N ALA A 258 5.12 8.77 -12.84
CA ALA A 258 4.34 9.54 -13.78
C ALA A 258 3.53 10.60 -13.04
N ASN A 259 3.59 11.84 -13.50
CA ASN A 259 2.91 13.01 -12.93
C ASN A 259 3.21 13.19 -11.42
N LEU A 260 4.45 12.95 -11.04
CA LEU A 260 4.96 13.14 -9.68
C LEU A 260 6.14 14.12 -9.71
N ALA A 261 6.26 14.93 -8.69
CA ALA A 261 7.32 15.93 -8.50
C ALA A 261 7.90 15.85 -7.07
N SER A 262 9.00 16.53 -6.84
CA SER A 262 9.65 16.58 -5.52
C SER A 262 8.73 17.09 -4.40
N THR A 263 7.74 17.92 -4.74
CA THR A 263 6.73 18.44 -3.81
C THR A 263 5.74 17.40 -3.30
N ASP A 264 5.66 16.22 -3.95
CA ASP A 264 4.80 15.12 -3.52
C ASP A 264 5.46 14.25 -2.44
N ILE A 265 6.74 14.48 -2.17
CA ILE A 265 7.42 13.88 -1.01
C ILE A 265 7.19 14.77 0.21
N THR A 266 6.67 14.18 1.26
CA THR A 266 6.29 14.89 2.49
C THR A 266 6.92 14.27 3.73
N ILE A 267 6.92 15.02 4.83
CA ILE A 267 7.38 14.58 6.15
C ILE A 267 6.23 14.13 7.06
N ASP A 268 4.99 14.12 6.56
CA ASP A 268 3.85 13.51 7.24
C ASP A 268 3.98 11.99 7.13
N THR A 269 4.24 11.32 8.23
CA THR A 269 4.54 9.88 8.27
C THR A 269 3.83 9.20 9.45
N PRO A 270 3.75 7.88 9.49
CA PRO A 270 3.21 7.18 10.67
C PRO A 270 3.97 7.45 11.98
N GLN A 271 5.24 7.89 11.91
CA GLN A 271 6.04 8.27 13.09
C GLN A 271 6.01 9.78 13.36
N ASN A 272 5.56 10.58 12.40
CA ASN A 272 5.46 12.03 12.49
C ASN A 272 4.16 12.49 11.81
N ASN A 273 3.01 12.16 12.42
CA ASN A 273 1.70 12.42 11.84
C ASN A 273 1.30 13.90 12.06
N PHE A 274 1.12 14.63 10.95
CA PHE A 274 0.56 15.97 10.95
C PHE A 274 -0.95 15.88 10.67
N ASN A 275 -1.75 16.49 11.52
CA ASN A 275 -3.16 16.77 11.25
C ASN A 275 -3.37 18.29 11.14
N ASP A 276 -4.45 18.71 10.48
CA ASP A 276 -4.75 20.13 10.26
C ASP A 276 -4.89 20.92 11.57
N ASP A 277 -5.21 20.26 12.69
CA ASP A 277 -5.33 20.90 14.02
C ASP A 277 -3.96 21.40 14.54
N HIS A 278 -2.85 20.83 14.09
CA HIS A 278 -1.52 21.32 14.46
C HIS A 278 -1.15 22.63 13.72
N PHE A 279 -1.65 22.84 12.52
CA PHE A 279 -1.42 24.07 11.75
C PHE A 279 -2.17 25.27 12.33
N GLN A 280 -3.39 25.07 12.84
CA GLN A 280 -4.21 26.14 13.43
C GLN A 280 -3.58 26.68 14.73
N SER A 281 -2.91 25.86 15.51
CA SER A 281 -2.27 26.31 16.74
C SER A 281 -1.02 27.16 16.51
N TYR A 282 -0.30 27.00 15.40
CA TYR A 282 0.87 27.81 15.05
C TYR A 282 0.49 29.18 14.48
N VAL A 283 -0.58 29.28 13.71
CA VAL A 283 -1.05 30.55 13.12
C VAL A 283 -1.60 31.46 14.20
N HIS A 284 -2.22 30.95 15.25
CA HIS A 284 -2.76 31.78 16.35
C HIS A 284 -1.69 32.36 17.26
N LEU A 285 -0.50 31.76 17.31
CA LEU A 285 0.65 32.23 18.14
C LEU A 285 1.50 33.32 17.45
N LEU A 286 1.32 33.55 16.14
CA LEU A 286 2.09 34.57 15.39
C LEU A 286 1.35 35.92 15.31
N TYR A 287 0.14 36.06 15.87
CA TYR A 287 -0.68 37.29 15.84
C TYR A 287 -1.01 37.88 17.21
N TYR A 288 -0.23 37.54 18.26
CA TYR A 288 -0.33 38.20 19.58
C TYR A 288 0.99 38.79 20.02
#